data_13a939060786d0e9a28b0cd2f565937f
#
_entry.id   13a939060786d0e9a28b0cd2f565937f
#
_cell.length_a   1.000
_cell.length_b   1.000
_cell.length_c   1.000
_cell.angle_alpha   90.00
_cell.angle_beta   90.00
_cell.angle_gamma   90.00
#
_symmetry.space_group_name_H-M   'P 1'
#
loop_
_entity.id
_entity.type
_entity.pdbx_description
1 polymer ?
#
loop_
_entity_poly.entity_id
_entity_poly.type
_entity_poly.pdbx_seq_one_letter_code
_entity_poly.pdbx_strand_id
1 'polypeptide(L)'
;MPLPTPSRSVPRRCTRPSRDLQLPAPLRPSRRRSAGGALPTVVFSRRQSRQNTRRYPMLTHLQWLEAESIQIIREVVAECENPVMLYSIGKDSAVMLHLAMKAFAPGRPPFPLLHVDTTWKFREMIAFRDQTAERLGLELLVHINPEGVEKAIDPFIHGSALHTDVWKTQGLKQALDHYGFDAAFGGARRDEEKSRAKERVFSLRSEQHRWDPKQQRPELWRLYNTRKRKGESLRVFPLSNWTELDIWQYIYLEQIPIVPLYFAKERPVVRRDGTLIMVDDERLPLRPGESPELRKVRFRTLGCYPLTGAIDSDADNLPAIISEMLVSRTSERQGRLIDSDSAGSMEKKKQEGYF
;
A
#
# COMPACT_ATOMS: atom_id res chain seq x y z
N MET A 1 24.23 -27.20 -38.02
CA MET A 1 23.77 -28.12 -36.98
C MET A 1 22.84 -27.35 -36.06
N PRO A 2 21.56 -27.67 -35.98
CA PRO A 2 20.62 -27.00 -35.08
C PRO A 2 20.63 -27.68 -33.70
N LEU A 3 20.53 -26.86 -32.64
CA LEU A 3 20.44 -27.27 -31.26
C LEU A 3 19.06 -27.87 -30.92
N PRO A 4 18.97 -28.79 -29.97
CA PRO A 4 17.71 -29.48 -29.65
C PRO A 4 16.82 -28.61 -28.73
N THR A 5 15.52 -28.64 -29.04
CA THR A 5 14.44 -28.05 -28.24
C THR A 5 14.16 -28.90 -26.98
N PRO A 6 13.87 -28.28 -25.81
CA PRO A 6 13.48 -29.04 -24.62
C PRO A 6 12.01 -29.45 -24.68
N SER A 7 11.76 -30.71 -24.36
CA SER A 7 10.45 -31.35 -24.27
C SER A 7 9.67 -30.83 -23.07
N ARG A 8 8.42 -30.39 -23.30
CA ARG A 8 7.43 -30.06 -22.27
C ARG A 8 6.89 -31.36 -21.64
N SER A 9 7.10 -31.51 -20.34
CA SER A 9 6.40 -32.47 -19.51
C SER A 9 5.04 -31.92 -19.06
N VAL A 10 3.97 -32.64 -19.41
CA VAL A 10 2.58 -32.37 -19.01
C VAL A 10 2.37 -32.84 -17.56
N PRO A 11 1.84 -32.06 -16.64
CA PRO A 11 1.51 -32.55 -15.31
C PRO A 11 0.22 -33.38 -15.34
N ARG A 12 0.30 -34.55 -14.67
CA ARG A 12 -0.82 -35.48 -14.48
C ARG A 12 -1.93 -34.88 -13.63
N ARG A 13 -3.17 -34.96 -14.10
CA ARG A 13 -4.38 -34.66 -13.32
C ARG A 13 -4.49 -35.63 -12.14
N CYS A 14 -4.54 -35.06 -10.93
CA CYS A 14 -5.01 -35.77 -9.73
C CYS A 14 -6.55 -35.85 -9.77
N THR A 15 -7.07 -37.07 -9.92
CA THR A 15 -8.49 -37.36 -9.70
C THR A 15 -8.74 -37.53 -8.21
N ARG A 16 -9.63 -36.72 -7.65
CA ARG A 16 -10.16 -36.89 -6.28
C ARG A 16 -11.23 -38.00 -6.27
N PRO A 17 -11.24 -38.87 -5.27
CA PRO A 17 -12.38 -39.78 -5.05
C PRO A 17 -13.52 -39.02 -4.40
N SER A 18 -14.72 -39.14 -4.98
CA SER A 18 -15.98 -38.71 -4.41
C SER A 18 -16.32 -39.57 -3.18
N ARG A 19 -16.40 -38.97 -2.01
CA ARG A 19 -17.03 -39.59 -0.83
C ARG A 19 -18.47 -39.05 -0.73
N ASP A 20 -19.42 -39.93 -0.97
CA ASP A 20 -20.83 -39.76 -0.71
C ASP A 20 -21.03 -39.64 0.82
N LEU A 21 -21.38 -38.48 1.30
CA LEU A 21 -21.82 -38.23 2.67
C LEU A 21 -23.33 -38.51 2.73
N GLN A 22 -23.73 -39.71 3.19
CA GLN A 22 -25.08 -40.04 3.57
C GLN A 22 -25.45 -39.28 4.84
N LEU A 23 -26.46 -38.45 4.76
CA LEU A 23 -27.11 -37.80 5.91
C LEU A 23 -27.98 -38.79 6.68
N PRO A 24 -27.95 -38.82 8.01
CA PRO A 24 -28.87 -39.66 8.80
C PRO A 24 -30.29 -39.14 8.78
N ALA A 25 -31.24 -40.09 8.70
CA ALA A 25 -32.69 -39.84 8.66
C ALA A 25 -33.22 -39.23 9.98
N PRO A 26 -34.32 -38.44 9.94
CA PRO A 26 -34.88 -37.81 11.12
C PRO A 26 -35.62 -38.84 11.99
N LEU A 27 -35.38 -38.79 13.30
CA LEU A 27 -36.06 -39.61 14.32
C LEU A 27 -37.53 -39.19 14.46
N ARG A 28 -38.45 -40.16 14.35
CA ARG A 28 -39.87 -39.97 14.61
C ARG A 28 -40.19 -39.90 16.12
N PRO A 29 -41.10 -39.03 16.57
CA PRO A 29 -41.50 -38.95 17.98
C PRO A 29 -42.36 -40.13 18.38
N SER A 30 -41.96 -40.84 19.41
CA SER A 30 -42.77 -41.89 20.04
C SER A 30 -43.84 -41.28 20.99
N ARG A 31 -45.11 -41.59 20.73
CA ARG A 31 -46.21 -41.30 21.66
C ARG A 31 -46.04 -42.18 22.92
N ARG A 32 -45.92 -41.55 24.09
CA ARG A 32 -46.19 -42.22 25.38
C ARG A 32 -47.44 -41.68 26.05
N ARG A 33 -48.20 -42.63 26.56
CA ARG A 33 -49.49 -42.47 27.24
C ARG A 33 -49.31 -41.81 28.62
N SER A 34 -50.29 -41.04 28.98
CA SER A 34 -50.50 -40.40 30.28
C SER A 34 -50.70 -41.41 31.40
N ALA A 35 -49.97 -41.28 32.49
CA ALA A 35 -50.35 -41.81 33.81
C ALA A 35 -50.18 -40.70 34.83
N GLY A 36 -51.20 -40.39 35.59
CA GLY A 36 -51.21 -39.32 36.60
C GLY A 36 -50.30 -39.66 37.77
N GLY A 37 -49.62 -38.72 38.26
CA GLY A 37 -48.81 -38.81 39.48
C GLY A 37 -48.47 -37.39 39.94
N ALA A 38 -48.66 -37.14 41.23
CA ALA A 38 -48.51 -35.85 41.90
C ALA A 38 -47.12 -35.25 41.69
N LEU A 39 -47.10 -33.93 41.45
CA LEU A 39 -45.90 -33.15 41.26
C LEU A 39 -45.11 -32.94 42.56
N PRO A 40 -43.82 -33.28 42.63
CA PRO A 40 -42.97 -32.81 43.72
C PRO A 40 -42.56 -31.35 43.45
N THR A 41 -42.73 -30.49 44.46
CA THR A 41 -42.28 -29.11 44.46
C THR A 41 -40.75 -29.07 44.30
N VAL A 42 -40.27 -28.73 43.10
CA VAL A 42 -38.84 -28.51 42.81
C VAL A 42 -38.44 -27.13 43.30
N VAL A 43 -37.76 -27.07 44.42
CA VAL A 43 -37.08 -25.85 44.87
C VAL A 43 -35.94 -25.56 43.90
N PHE A 44 -36.12 -24.57 43.02
CA PHE A 44 -35.01 -24.06 42.19
C PHE A 44 -34.00 -23.33 43.04
N SER A 45 -32.96 -24.05 43.48
CA SER A 45 -31.73 -23.42 43.93
C SER A 45 -31.13 -22.63 42.79
N ARG A 46 -31.19 -21.30 42.87
CA ARG A 46 -30.45 -20.41 41.98
C ARG A 46 -28.96 -20.62 42.19
N ARG A 47 -28.38 -21.65 41.55
CA ARG A 47 -26.94 -21.63 41.28
C ARG A 47 -26.68 -20.45 40.37
N GLN A 48 -26.15 -19.35 40.90
CA GLN A 48 -25.49 -18.32 40.13
C GLN A 48 -24.37 -19.00 39.36
N SER A 49 -24.62 -19.37 38.11
CA SER A 49 -23.58 -19.67 37.15
C SER A 49 -22.77 -18.38 37.04
N ARG A 50 -21.59 -18.33 37.72
CA ARG A 50 -20.56 -17.36 37.40
C ARG A 50 -20.22 -17.62 35.93
N GLN A 51 -20.91 -16.91 35.02
CA GLN A 51 -20.47 -16.80 33.64
C GLN A 51 -19.10 -16.14 33.69
N ASN A 52 -18.06 -16.97 33.61
CA ASN A 52 -16.69 -16.55 33.42
C ASN A 52 -16.62 -16.05 31.96
N THR A 53 -17.23 -14.88 31.70
CA THR A 53 -17.08 -14.17 30.46
C THR A 53 -15.61 -13.78 30.38
N ARG A 54 -14.80 -14.64 29.77
CA ARG A 54 -13.48 -14.25 29.30
C ARG A 54 -13.73 -13.01 28.42
N ARG A 55 -13.54 -11.83 28.99
CA ARG A 55 -13.45 -10.60 28.24
C ARG A 55 -12.21 -10.76 27.37
N TYR A 56 -12.37 -11.16 26.13
CA TYR A 56 -11.30 -11.03 25.16
C TYR A 56 -10.93 -9.55 25.13
N PRO A 57 -9.65 -9.19 25.31
CA PRO A 57 -9.26 -7.80 25.24
C PRO A 57 -9.69 -7.26 23.87
N MET A 58 -10.42 -6.15 23.86
CA MET A 58 -10.77 -5.49 22.61
C MET A 58 -9.48 -5.02 21.95
N LEU A 59 -9.36 -5.23 20.64
CA LEU A 59 -8.25 -4.72 19.87
C LEU A 59 -8.16 -3.20 20.00
N THR A 60 -6.95 -2.67 20.13
CA THR A 60 -6.72 -1.24 20.00
C THR A 60 -6.99 -0.77 18.57
N HIS A 61 -7.13 0.53 18.36
CA HIS A 61 -7.33 1.11 17.03
C HIS A 61 -6.27 0.63 16.03
N LEU A 62 -4.98 0.71 16.38
CA LEU A 62 -3.89 0.27 15.50
C LEU A 62 -3.89 -1.23 15.25
N GLN A 63 -4.19 -2.05 16.26
CA GLN A 63 -4.33 -3.51 16.08
C GLN A 63 -5.50 -3.86 15.13
N TRP A 64 -6.55 -3.07 15.15
CA TRP A 64 -7.68 -3.20 14.23
C TRP A 64 -7.26 -2.90 12.80
N LEU A 65 -6.56 -1.79 12.57
CA LEU A 65 -6.04 -1.40 11.26
C LEU A 65 -5.01 -2.41 10.73
N GLU A 66 -4.14 -2.92 11.60
CA GLU A 66 -3.18 -3.97 11.28
C GLU A 66 -3.90 -5.25 10.82
N ALA A 67 -4.87 -5.73 11.60
CA ALA A 67 -5.62 -6.94 11.28
C ALA A 67 -6.37 -6.83 9.95
N GLU A 68 -7.00 -5.67 9.69
CA GLU A 68 -7.67 -5.38 8.41
C GLU A 68 -6.69 -5.41 7.24
N SER A 69 -5.54 -4.73 7.36
CA SER A 69 -4.53 -4.68 6.31
C SER A 69 -3.94 -6.05 6.00
N ILE A 70 -3.65 -6.85 7.04
CA ILE A 70 -3.16 -8.23 6.89
C ILE A 70 -4.22 -9.10 6.19
N GLN A 71 -5.50 -8.96 6.53
CA GLN A 71 -6.59 -9.67 5.86
C GLN A 71 -6.63 -9.31 4.37
N ILE A 72 -6.59 -8.01 4.03
CA ILE A 72 -6.60 -7.53 2.65
C ILE A 72 -5.42 -8.11 1.85
N ILE A 73 -4.22 -8.09 2.42
CA ILE A 73 -3.02 -8.61 1.75
C ILE A 73 -3.16 -10.13 1.49
N ARG A 74 -3.65 -10.89 2.46
CA ARG A 74 -3.88 -12.33 2.32
C ARG A 74 -4.97 -12.66 1.31
N GLU A 75 -6.05 -11.88 1.26
CA GLU A 75 -7.14 -12.01 0.31
C GLU A 75 -6.63 -11.89 -1.14
N VAL A 76 -5.79 -10.89 -1.42
CA VAL A 76 -5.20 -10.72 -2.75
C VAL A 76 -4.37 -11.92 -3.17
N VAL A 77 -3.54 -12.45 -2.27
CA VAL A 77 -2.70 -13.61 -2.58
C VAL A 77 -3.52 -14.89 -2.79
N ALA A 78 -4.67 -15.00 -2.11
CA ALA A 78 -5.57 -16.14 -2.29
C ALA A 78 -6.33 -16.10 -3.62
N GLU A 79 -6.65 -14.90 -4.14
CA GLU A 79 -7.60 -14.69 -5.22
C GLU A 79 -6.95 -14.21 -6.53
N CYS A 80 -5.73 -13.65 -6.49
CA CYS A 80 -5.03 -13.14 -7.65
C CYS A 80 -3.89 -14.06 -8.07
N GLU A 81 -3.64 -14.14 -9.38
CA GLU A 81 -2.66 -15.09 -9.94
C GLU A 81 -1.22 -14.56 -9.84
N ASN A 82 -1.04 -13.25 -10.03
CA ASN A 82 0.29 -12.61 -10.09
C ASN A 82 0.28 -11.24 -9.42
N PRO A 83 0.19 -11.18 -8.07
CA PRO A 83 0.23 -9.93 -7.35
C PRO A 83 1.63 -9.35 -7.26
N VAL A 84 1.72 -8.01 -7.10
CA VAL A 84 2.98 -7.28 -6.89
C VAL A 84 2.79 -6.19 -5.84
N MET A 85 3.81 -5.88 -5.05
CA MET A 85 3.77 -4.76 -4.13
C MET A 85 4.59 -3.58 -4.67
N LEU A 86 3.91 -2.44 -4.89
CA LEU A 86 4.59 -1.22 -5.29
C LEU A 86 5.40 -0.66 -4.11
N TYR A 87 6.71 -0.54 -4.31
CA TYR A 87 7.63 -0.07 -3.28
C TYR A 87 8.19 1.30 -3.65
N SER A 88 7.50 2.36 -3.19
CA SER A 88 7.87 3.75 -3.44
C SER A 88 8.94 4.29 -2.48
N ILE A 89 9.39 3.50 -1.51
CA ILE A 89 10.37 3.85 -0.47
C ILE A 89 9.84 4.88 0.55
N GLY A 90 8.60 5.34 0.41
CA GLY A 90 7.96 6.25 1.36
C GLY A 90 7.53 5.53 2.65
N LYS A 91 7.15 6.32 3.68
CA LYS A 91 6.68 5.81 4.98
C LYS A 91 5.50 4.83 4.84
N ASP A 92 4.56 5.14 3.96
CA ASP A 92 3.37 4.30 3.73
C ASP A 92 3.75 2.95 3.11
N SER A 93 4.66 2.94 2.12
CA SER A 93 5.15 1.69 1.54
C SER A 93 6.04 0.89 2.50
N ALA A 94 6.73 1.54 3.44
CA ALA A 94 7.47 0.84 4.49
C ALA A 94 6.53 0.13 5.48
N VAL A 95 5.44 0.80 5.90
CA VAL A 95 4.38 0.18 6.73
C VAL A 95 3.70 -0.96 5.98
N MET A 96 3.34 -0.75 4.71
CA MET A 96 2.71 -1.79 3.89
C MET A 96 3.61 -3.03 3.74
N LEU A 97 4.91 -2.85 3.53
CA LEU A 97 5.90 -3.93 3.48
C LEU A 97 6.01 -4.66 4.82
N HIS A 98 6.06 -3.93 5.93
CA HIS A 98 6.07 -4.52 7.28
C HIS A 98 4.82 -5.38 7.53
N LEU A 99 3.64 -4.89 7.17
CA LEU A 99 2.38 -5.63 7.25
C LEU A 99 2.38 -6.89 6.38
N ALA A 100 2.97 -6.82 5.19
CA ALA A 100 3.13 -7.98 4.32
C ALA A 100 4.05 -9.03 4.94
N MET A 101 5.16 -8.62 5.54
CA MET A 101 6.03 -9.53 6.28
C MET A 101 5.30 -10.21 7.45
N LYS A 102 4.50 -9.45 8.22
CA LYS A 102 3.64 -10.02 9.30
C LYS A 102 2.57 -10.96 8.75
N ALA A 103 1.97 -10.64 7.59
CA ALA A 103 0.91 -11.44 6.98
C ALA A 103 1.36 -12.87 6.64
N PHE A 104 2.62 -13.07 6.30
CA PHE A 104 3.17 -14.35 5.87
C PHE A 104 4.22 -14.94 6.81
N ALA A 105 4.44 -14.32 7.98
CA ALA A 105 5.38 -14.84 8.96
C ALA A 105 5.03 -16.28 9.38
N PRO A 106 6.04 -17.20 9.53
CA PRO A 106 7.48 -16.96 9.44
C PRO A 106 8.05 -16.97 8.01
N GLY A 107 7.21 -17.21 7.00
CA GLY A 107 7.60 -17.16 5.58
C GLY A 107 7.75 -15.73 5.06
N ARG A 108 8.07 -15.63 3.76
CA ARG A 108 8.13 -14.35 3.06
C ARG A 108 6.84 -14.11 2.25
N PRO A 109 6.50 -12.85 1.95
CA PRO A 109 5.43 -12.55 0.99
C PRO A 109 5.67 -13.28 -0.34
N PRO A 110 4.65 -13.96 -0.90
CA PRO A 110 4.80 -14.72 -2.15
C PRO A 110 4.63 -13.85 -3.39
N PHE A 111 5.14 -12.65 -3.37
CA PHE A 111 5.11 -11.69 -4.46
C PHE A 111 6.33 -10.77 -4.42
N PRO A 112 6.80 -10.25 -5.57
CA PRO A 112 7.93 -9.34 -5.63
C PRO A 112 7.56 -7.92 -5.21
N LEU A 113 8.58 -7.12 -4.93
CA LEU A 113 8.49 -5.66 -4.85
C LEU A 113 8.72 -5.06 -6.23
N LEU A 114 7.94 -4.05 -6.62
CA LEU A 114 8.15 -3.30 -7.84
C LEU A 114 8.45 -1.84 -7.51
N HIS A 115 9.62 -1.38 -7.92
CA HIS A 115 9.98 0.03 -7.90
C HIS A 115 9.97 0.60 -9.31
N VAL A 116 9.08 1.57 -9.57
CA VAL A 116 9.12 2.36 -10.80
C VAL A 116 10.12 3.50 -10.59
N ASP A 117 11.29 3.35 -11.17
CA ASP A 117 12.36 4.30 -11.03
C ASP A 117 12.21 5.42 -12.07
N THR A 118 12.19 6.64 -11.58
CA THR A 118 12.06 7.84 -12.42
C THR A 118 13.41 8.45 -12.78
N THR A 119 14.52 7.81 -12.40
CA THR A 119 15.90 8.34 -12.44
C THR A 119 16.11 9.63 -11.62
N TRP A 120 15.00 10.20 -11.11
CA TRP A 120 14.93 11.43 -10.32
C TRP A 120 14.54 11.14 -8.88
N LYS A 121 15.31 10.28 -8.19
CA LYS A 121 15.16 9.98 -6.77
C LYS A 121 16.33 10.56 -5.98
N PHE A 122 16.11 10.82 -4.69
CA PHE A 122 17.22 11.13 -3.77
C PHE A 122 18.14 9.91 -3.62
N ARG A 123 19.43 10.14 -3.54
CA ARG A 123 20.42 9.07 -3.37
C ARG A 123 20.17 8.23 -2.11
N GLU A 124 19.80 8.88 -1.00
CA GLU A 124 19.44 8.19 0.24
C GLU A 124 18.24 7.22 0.06
N MET A 125 17.28 7.55 -0.82
CA MET A 125 16.16 6.65 -1.11
C MET A 125 16.61 5.38 -1.84
N ILE A 126 17.46 5.53 -2.85
CA ILE A 126 17.93 4.37 -3.63
C ILE A 126 18.76 3.43 -2.74
N ALA A 127 19.69 3.98 -1.95
CA ALA A 127 20.49 3.19 -1.02
C ALA A 127 19.59 2.44 0.01
N PHE A 128 18.61 3.11 0.57
CA PHE A 128 17.68 2.50 1.52
C PHE A 128 16.81 1.41 0.88
N ARG A 129 16.37 1.61 -0.37
CA ARG A 129 15.60 0.62 -1.14
C ARG A 129 16.37 -0.70 -1.26
N ASP A 130 17.60 -0.61 -1.76
CA ASP A 130 18.42 -1.77 -2.05
C ASP A 130 18.81 -2.51 -0.77
N GLN A 131 19.23 -1.79 0.26
CA GLN A 131 19.52 -2.36 1.59
C GLN A 131 18.27 -3.04 2.21
N THR A 132 17.08 -2.47 2.03
CA THR A 132 15.85 -3.06 2.58
C THR A 132 15.49 -4.35 1.87
N ALA A 133 15.55 -4.40 0.53
CA ALA A 133 15.27 -5.60 -0.25
C ALA A 133 16.25 -6.72 0.07
N GLU A 134 17.54 -6.41 0.14
CA GLU A 134 18.59 -7.36 0.50
C GLU A 134 18.40 -7.92 1.92
N ARG A 135 18.24 -7.04 2.91
CA ARG A 135 18.04 -7.42 4.33
C ARG A 135 16.84 -8.34 4.53
N LEU A 136 15.73 -8.10 3.82
CA LEU A 136 14.53 -8.91 3.91
C LEU A 136 14.57 -10.13 2.99
N GLY A 137 15.53 -10.19 2.08
CA GLY A 137 15.68 -11.24 1.06
C GLY A 137 14.47 -11.33 0.15
N LEU A 138 13.94 -10.17 -0.28
CA LEU A 138 12.81 -10.05 -1.17
C LEU A 138 13.28 -9.75 -2.59
N GLU A 139 12.58 -10.30 -3.57
CA GLU A 139 12.78 -9.96 -4.96
C GLU A 139 12.37 -8.51 -5.21
N LEU A 140 13.28 -7.71 -5.76
CA LEU A 140 13.06 -6.32 -6.11
C LEU A 140 13.16 -6.13 -7.63
N LEU A 141 12.05 -5.85 -8.25
CA LEU A 141 11.98 -5.47 -9.67
C LEU A 141 12.09 -3.95 -9.77
N VAL A 142 13.07 -3.47 -10.54
CA VAL A 142 13.24 -2.04 -10.82
C VAL A 142 12.91 -1.79 -12.28
N HIS A 143 11.87 -1.03 -12.53
CA HIS A 143 11.44 -0.67 -13.88
C HIS A 143 11.74 0.79 -14.18
N ILE A 144 12.48 1.03 -15.25
CA ILE A 144 12.77 2.36 -15.80
C ILE A 144 12.06 2.47 -17.15
N ASN A 145 11.29 3.53 -17.36
CA ASN A 145 10.63 3.73 -18.65
C ASN A 145 11.64 4.03 -19.75
N PRO A 146 11.82 3.13 -20.76
CA PRO A 146 12.80 3.32 -21.81
C PRO A 146 12.52 4.55 -22.67
N GLU A 147 11.26 4.92 -22.91
CA GLU A 147 10.89 6.12 -23.63
C GLU A 147 11.32 7.41 -22.89
N GLY A 148 11.23 7.41 -21.55
CA GLY A 148 11.69 8.52 -20.73
C GLY A 148 13.21 8.70 -20.80
N VAL A 149 13.96 7.58 -20.91
CA VAL A 149 15.40 7.59 -21.10
C VAL A 149 15.77 8.12 -22.49
N GLU A 150 15.16 7.56 -23.54
CA GLU A 150 15.42 7.95 -24.94
C GLU A 150 15.17 9.43 -25.17
N LYS A 151 14.06 9.95 -24.63
CA LYS A 151 13.70 11.36 -24.76
C LYS A 151 14.36 12.27 -23.74
N ALA A 152 15.21 11.75 -22.86
CA ALA A 152 15.87 12.47 -21.77
C ALA A 152 14.91 13.37 -20.98
N ILE A 153 13.73 12.83 -20.57
CA ILE A 153 12.68 13.60 -19.92
C ILE A 153 13.15 14.13 -18.57
N ASP A 154 13.26 15.43 -18.49
CA ASP A 154 13.79 16.22 -17.38
C ASP A 154 12.68 17.12 -16.78
N PRO A 155 12.53 17.20 -15.45
CA PRO A 155 11.46 17.98 -14.83
C PRO A 155 11.63 19.50 -15.00
N PHE A 156 12.84 19.99 -15.26
CA PHE A 156 13.10 21.43 -15.45
C PHE A 156 12.85 21.87 -16.87
N ILE A 157 13.19 21.03 -17.85
CA ILE A 157 13.03 21.33 -19.27
C ILE A 157 11.60 21.05 -19.73
N HIS A 158 11.06 19.90 -19.33
CA HIS A 158 9.76 19.40 -19.82
C HIS A 158 8.59 19.66 -18.88
N GLY A 159 8.87 20.17 -17.67
CA GLY A 159 7.89 20.43 -16.63
C GLY A 159 7.45 19.19 -15.84
N SER A 160 6.89 19.44 -14.67
CA SER A 160 6.50 18.42 -13.70
C SER A 160 5.41 17.48 -14.19
N ALA A 161 4.49 17.99 -15.01
CA ALA A 161 3.35 17.24 -15.54
C ALA A 161 3.79 16.14 -16.51
N LEU A 162 4.57 16.48 -17.56
CA LEU A 162 5.08 15.51 -18.52
C LEU A 162 6.06 14.53 -17.86
N HIS A 163 6.96 15.04 -17.00
CA HIS A 163 7.86 14.19 -16.22
C HIS A 163 7.08 13.14 -15.41
N THR A 164 6.01 13.55 -14.72
CA THR A 164 5.21 12.61 -13.92
C THR A 164 4.46 11.61 -14.79
N ASP A 165 3.90 12.05 -15.90
CA ASP A 165 3.18 11.16 -16.79
C ASP A 165 4.11 10.09 -17.36
N VAL A 166 5.20 10.49 -18.01
CA VAL A 166 6.14 9.55 -18.65
C VAL A 166 6.77 8.60 -17.63
N TRP A 167 7.38 9.14 -16.56
CA TRP A 167 8.14 8.31 -15.65
C TRP A 167 7.29 7.49 -14.69
N LYS A 168 6.16 8.02 -14.21
CA LYS A 168 5.33 7.33 -13.21
C LYS A 168 4.12 6.65 -13.83
N THR A 169 3.30 7.38 -14.60
CA THR A 169 2.05 6.82 -15.13
C THR A 169 2.34 5.77 -16.20
N GLN A 170 3.09 6.15 -17.23
CA GLN A 170 3.42 5.23 -18.33
C GLN A 170 4.40 4.15 -17.85
N GLY A 171 5.42 4.52 -17.06
CA GLY A 171 6.35 3.54 -16.48
C GLY A 171 5.66 2.47 -15.64
N LEU A 172 4.66 2.84 -14.82
CA LEU A 172 3.88 1.86 -14.06
C LEU A 172 3.07 0.95 -14.98
N LYS A 173 2.36 1.50 -15.97
CA LYS A 173 1.59 0.68 -16.93
C LYS A 173 2.47 -0.31 -17.67
N GLN A 174 3.61 0.16 -18.20
CA GLN A 174 4.59 -0.69 -18.87
C GLN A 174 5.08 -1.82 -17.97
N ALA A 175 5.41 -1.53 -16.71
CA ALA A 175 5.86 -2.55 -15.78
C ALA A 175 4.79 -3.60 -15.50
N LEU A 176 3.55 -3.18 -15.28
CA LEU A 176 2.45 -4.10 -15.00
C LEU A 176 2.13 -5.02 -16.18
N ASP A 177 2.15 -4.47 -17.39
CA ASP A 177 1.93 -5.23 -18.62
C ASP A 177 3.11 -6.16 -18.93
N HIS A 178 4.33 -5.67 -18.78
CA HIS A 178 5.55 -6.42 -19.04
C HIS A 178 5.66 -7.68 -18.18
N TYR A 179 5.37 -7.56 -16.89
CA TYR A 179 5.44 -8.67 -15.93
C TYR A 179 4.11 -9.42 -15.80
N GLY A 180 3.03 -8.96 -16.42
CA GLY A 180 1.71 -9.58 -16.40
C GLY A 180 1.05 -9.55 -15.02
N PHE A 181 1.26 -8.49 -14.23
CA PHE A 181 0.66 -8.37 -12.90
C PHE A 181 -0.84 -8.09 -12.98
N ASP A 182 -1.61 -8.89 -12.27
CA ASP A 182 -3.08 -8.80 -12.20
C ASP A 182 -3.60 -8.07 -10.96
N ALA A 183 -2.74 -7.89 -9.94
CA ALA A 183 -3.02 -7.08 -8.76
C ALA A 183 -1.77 -6.33 -8.30
N ALA A 184 -1.93 -5.04 -7.94
CA ALA A 184 -0.82 -4.24 -7.42
C ALA A 184 -1.22 -3.55 -6.12
N PHE A 185 -0.48 -3.85 -5.03
CA PHE A 185 -0.64 -3.19 -3.75
C PHE A 185 -0.07 -1.78 -3.79
N GLY A 186 -0.78 -0.83 -3.21
CA GLY A 186 -0.35 0.56 -3.08
C GLY A 186 -0.62 1.15 -1.72
N GLY A 187 0.25 2.05 -1.30
CA GLY A 187 0.21 2.68 0.02
C GLY A 187 -0.74 3.87 0.13
N ALA A 188 -1.65 4.08 -0.82
CA ALA A 188 -2.57 5.21 -0.78
C ALA A 188 -3.60 5.09 0.36
N ARG A 189 -3.89 6.22 0.99
CA ARG A 189 -4.84 6.37 2.10
C ARG A 189 -5.96 7.33 1.73
N ARG A 190 -7.16 7.10 2.24
CA ARG A 190 -8.31 8.02 2.05
C ARG A 190 -8.08 9.39 2.65
N ASP A 191 -7.25 9.45 3.70
CA ASP A 191 -6.88 10.66 4.42
C ASP A 191 -6.00 11.63 3.62
N GLU A 192 -5.23 11.12 2.64
CA GLU A 192 -4.27 11.94 1.89
C GLU A 192 -4.93 13.06 1.09
N GLU A 193 -6.06 12.75 0.42
CA GLU A 193 -6.66 13.64 -0.56
C GLU A 193 -8.12 13.24 -0.88
N LYS A 194 -8.95 14.23 -1.25
CA LYS A 194 -10.36 14.03 -1.61
C LYS A 194 -10.60 12.99 -2.70
N SER A 195 -9.72 12.93 -3.71
CA SER A 195 -9.85 11.94 -4.78
C SER A 195 -9.58 10.52 -4.29
N ARG A 196 -8.69 10.35 -3.31
CA ARG A 196 -8.40 9.06 -2.65
C ARG A 196 -9.58 8.54 -1.84
N ALA A 197 -10.35 9.43 -1.21
CA ALA A 197 -11.54 9.05 -0.46
C ALA A 197 -12.62 8.36 -1.30
N LYS A 198 -12.65 8.59 -2.61
CA LYS A 198 -13.59 7.95 -3.54
C LYS A 198 -13.13 6.55 -3.99
N GLU A 199 -11.90 6.19 -3.76
CA GLU A 199 -11.34 4.93 -4.23
C GLU A 199 -11.74 3.77 -3.33
N ARG A 200 -11.95 2.59 -3.93
CA ARG A 200 -12.22 1.35 -3.19
C ARG A 200 -10.91 0.76 -2.67
N VAL A 201 -10.99 -0.09 -1.66
CA VAL A 201 -9.84 -0.88 -1.19
C VAL A 201 -9.35 -1.80 -2.31
N PHE A 202 -10.29 -2.45 -3.02
CA PHE A 202 -10.04 -3.23 -4.23
C PHE A 202 -10.55 -2.44 -5.45
N SER A 203 -9.69 -1.62 -6.00
CA SER A 203 -10.03 -0.71 -7.08
C SER A 203 -9.80 -1.36 -8.44
N LEU A 204 -10.89 -1.64 -9.17
CA LEU A 204 -10.84 -2.26 -10.49
C LEU A 204 -10.27 -1.28 -11.52
N ARG A 205 -9.40 -1.80 -12.38
CA ARG A 205 -8.82 -1.11 -13.54
C ARG A 205 -9.19 -1.85 -14.82
N SER A 206 -9.54 -1.09 -15.84
CA SER A 206 -9.74 -1.65 -17.18
C SER A 206 -8.44 -2.21 -17.77
N GLU A 207 -8.53 -2.87 -18.90
CA GLU A 207 -7.38 -3.35 -19.68
C GLU A 207 -6.37 -2.23 -20.02
N GLN A 208 -6.83 -0.98 -20.15
CA GLN A 208 -5.97 0.20 -20.34
C GLN A 208 -5.55 0.85 -19.01
N HIS A 209 -5.66 0.16 -17.88
CA HIS A 209 -5.39 0.62 -16.53
C HIS A 209 -6.25 1.79 -16.04
N ARG A 210 -7.35 2.12 -16.73
CA ARG A 210 -8.22 3.25 -16.38
C ARG A 210 -9.12 2.93 -15.18
N TRP A 211 -9.30 3.92 -14.33
CA TRP A 211 -10.27 3.89 -13.24
C TRP A 211 -11.60 4.49 -13.69
N ASP A 212 -12.68 3.73 -13.55
CA ASP A 212 -14.04 4.21 -13.78
C ASP A 212 -14.85 4.08 -12.49
N PRO A 213 -15.35 5.19 -11.89
CA PRO A 213 -16.11 5.13 -10.65
C PRO A 213 -17.42 4.34 -10.78
N LYS A 214 -18.00 4.24 -11.99
CA LYS A 214 -19.24 3.51 -12.25
C LYS A 214 -19.05 1.99 -12.28
N GLN A 215 -17.83 1.53 -12.51
CA GLN A 215 -17.49 0.10 -12.57
C GLN A 215 -16.91 -0.43 -11.26
N GLN A 216 -16.76 0.43 -10.24
CA GLN A 216 -16.28 -0.01 -8.94
C GLN A 216 -17.36 -0.79 -8.20
N ARG A 217 -16.93 -1.82 -7.48
CA ARG A 217 -17.83 -2.71 -6.74
C ARG A 217 -18.04 -2.20 -5.32
N PRO A 218 -19.22 -2.38 -4.73
CA PRO A 218 -19.45 -2.04 -3.33
C PRO A 218 -18.66 -2.98 -2.41
N GLU A 219 -18.14 -2.41 -1.31
CA GLU A 219 -17.36 -3.12 -0.28
C GLU A 219 -18.13 -3.07 1.05
N LEU A 220 -19.35 -3.65 1.04
CA LEU A 220 -20.18 -3.72 2.23
C LEU A 220 -19.65 -4.79 3.18
N TRP A 221 -19.68 -4.51 4.48
CA TRP A 221 -19.26 -5.44 5.56
C TRP A 221 -17.83 -5.99 5.37
N ARG A 222 -16.94 -5.24 4.69
CA ARG A 222 -15.56 -5.67 4.36
C ARG A 222 -15.50 -6.94 3.50
N LEU A 223 -16.52 -7.17 2.71
CA LEU A 223 -16.49 -8.19 1.68
C LEU A 223 -15.93 -7.58 0.40
N TYR A 224 -14.83 -8.13 -0.05
CA TYR A 224 -14.12 -7.66 -1.24
C TYR A 224 -14.47 -8.54 -2.44
N ASN A 225 -14.48 -7.95 -3.62
CA ASN A 225 -14.76 -8.67 -4.85
C ASN A 225 -13.57 -8.54 -5.81
N THR A 226 -12.78 -9.59 -5.87
CA THR A 226 -11.57 -9.71 -6.67
C THR A 226 -11.81 -10.15 -8.10
N ARG A 227 -13.07 -10.47 -8.45
CA ARG A 227 -13.42 -10.96 -9.80
C ARG A 227 -13.04 -9.92 -10.85
N LYS A 228 -12.25 -10.33 -11.83
CA LYS A 228 -11.79 -9.52 -12.96
C LYS A 228 -11.94 -10.28 -14.27
N ARG A 229 -12.06 -9.57 -15.37
CA ARG A 229 -12.04 -10.14 -16.71
C ARG A 229 -10.58 -10.22 -17.18
N LYS A 230 -10.37 -10.97 -18.27
CA LYS A 230 -9.06 -11.00 -18.92
C LYS A 230 -8.64 -9.59 -19.32
N GLY A 231 -7.43 -9.19 -18.98
CA GLY A 231 -6.88 -7.87 -19.22
C GLY A 231 -7.20 -6.81 -18.13
N GLU A 232 -8.23 -7.03 -17.30
CA GLU A 232 -8.49 -6.16 -16.14
C GLU A 232 -7.52 -6.46 -15.00
N SER A 233 -7.22 -5.45 -14.17
CA SER A 233 -6.36 -5.58 -13.00
C SER A 233 -6.94 -4.90 -11.78
N LEU A 234 -6.38 -5.18 -10.61
CA LEU A 234 -6.75 -4.55 -9.34
C LEU A 234 -5.62 -3.65 -8.83
N ARG A 235 -5.99 -2.47 -8.34
CA ARG A 235 -5.15 -1.71 -7.42
C ARG A 235 -5.70 -1.92 -6.03
N VAL A 236 -4.87 -2.41 -5.12
CA VAL A 236 -5.30 -2.76 -3.76
C VAL A 236 -4.63 -1.85 -2.75
N PHE A 237 -5.41 -1.28 -1.85
CA PHE A 237 -4.98 -0.28 -0.88
C PHE A 237 -5.16 -0.77 0.56
N PRO A 238 -4.24 -1.58 1.10
CA PRO A 238 -4.34 -2.11 2.45
C PRO A 238 -4.37 -1.04 3.54
N LEU A 239 -3.79 0.13 3.26
CA LEU A 239 -3.73 1.26 4.18
C LEU A 239 -4.89 2.26 4.00
N SER A 240 -5.92 1.92 3.24
CA SER A 240 -7.00 2.84 2.84
C SER A 240 -7.65 3.58 4.02
N ASN A 241 -7.81 2.89 5.17
CA ASN A 241 -8.47 3.42 6.37
C ASN A 241 -7.53 4.03 7.40
N TRP A 242 -6.21 4.05 7.14
CA TRP A 242 -5.21 4.64 8.01
C TRP A 242 -5.13 6.15 7.82
N THR A 243 -4.87 6.89 8.89
CA THR A 243 -4.48 8.30 8.84
C THR A 243 -2.96 8.46 8.81
N GLU A 244 -2.46 9.66 8.48
CA GLU A 244 -1.03 9.94 8.56
C GLU A 244 -0.49 9.74 9.98
N LEU A 245 -1.27 10.11 10.99
CA LEU A 245 -0.90 9.91 12.38
C LEU A 245 -0.80 8.42 12.74
N ASP A 246 -1.74 7.58 12.27
CA ASP A 246 -1.69 6.14 12.49
C ASP A 246 -0.41 5.54 11.89
N ILE A 247 0.00 5.97 10.70
CA ILE A 247 1.25 5.55 10.06
C ILE A 247 2.46 5.86 10.95
N TRP A 248 2.56 7.11 11.44
CA TRP A 248 3.68 7.50 12.28
C TRP A 248 3.71 6.80 13.63
N GLN A 249 2.54 6.64 14.27
CA GLN A 249 2.41 5.90 15.54
C GLN A 249 2.77 4.42 15.34
N TYR A 250 2.35 3.82 14.25
CA TYR A 250 2.66 2.41 13.96
C TYR A 250 4.15 2.22 13.65
N ILE A 251 4.78 3.12 12.89
CA ILE A 251 6.23 3.13 12.66
C ILE A 251 6.99 3.19 14.00
N TYR A 252 6.52 4.03 14.92
CA TYR A 252 7.14 4.17 16.24
C TYR A 252 6.97 2.89 17.09
N LEU A 253 5.77 2.34 17.16
CA LEU A 253 5.48 1.15 17.97
C LEU A 253 6.18 -0.11 17.46
N GLU A 254 6.17 -0.33 16.16
CA GLU A 254 6.74 -1.50 15.50
C GLU A 254 8.23 -1.31 15.14
N GLN A 255 8.80 -0.13 15.44
CA GLN A 255 10.21 0.22 15.13
C GLN A 255 10.55 -0.02 13.65
N ILE A 256 9.65 0.39 12.75
CA ILE A 256 9.82 0.18 11.31
C ILE A 256 10.92 1.08 10.78
N PRO A 257 11.95 0.54 10.12
CA PRO A 257 12.97 1.36 9.47
C PRO A 257 12.38 2.20 8.33
N ILE A 258 12.72 3.48 8.29
CA ILE A 258 12.31 4.43 7.25
C ILE A 258 13.51 5.23 6.74
N VAL A 259 13.36 5.84 5.58
CA VAL A 259 14.41 6.65 4.96
C VAL A 259 14.80 7.81 5.88
N PRO A 260 16.12 8.07 6.08
CA PRO A 260 16.60 9.17 6.95
C PRO A 260 16.12 10.57 6.54
N LEU A 261 15.65 10.76 5.31
CA LEU A 261 15.06 12.03 4.84
C LEU A 261 13.83 12.50 5.63
N TYR A 262 13.16 11.60 6.34
CA TYR A 262 12.05 11.98 7.23
C TYR A 262 12.47 12.65 8.52
N PHE A 263 13.74 12.52 8.92
CA PHE A 263 14.28 13.12 10.12
C PHE A 263 14.99 14.43 9.80
N ALA A 264 14.82 15.42 10.68
CA ALA A 264 15.47 16.71 10.55
C ALA A 264 17.00 16.58 10.63
N LYS A 265 17.68 17.13 9.64
CA LYS A 265 19.13 17.16 9.55
C LYS A 265 19.56 18.41 8.80
N GLU A 266 20.76 18.92 9.07
CA GLU A 266 21.35 19.95 8.24
C GLU A 266 21.60 19.45 6.82
N ARG A 267 21.00 20.14 5.84
CA ARG A 267 21.06 19.79 4.43
C ARG A 267 21.22 21.06 3.60
N PRO A 268 21.98 20.99 2.49
CA PRO A 268 22.05 22.11 1.56
C PRO A 268 20.70 22.26 0.84
N VAL A 269 20.11 23.45 0.91
CA VAL A 269 18.83 23.77 0.27
C VAL A 269 18.92 25.07 -0.50
N VAL A 270 18.10 25.23 -1.51
CA VAL A 270 17.80 26.49 -2.19
C VAL A 270 16.31 26.80 -2.03
N ARG A 271 15.95 28.07 -2.03
CA ARG A 271 14.54 28.49 -1.95
C ARG A 271 14.04 28.92 -3.33
N ARG A 272 13.04 28.20 -3.85
CA ARG A 272 12.37 28.54 -5.12
C ARG A 272 10.87 28.61 -4.89
N ASP A 273 10.27 29.73 -5.26
CA ASP A 273 8.82 29.94 -5.16
C ASP A 273 8.23 29.59 -3.79
N GLY A 274 8.95 29.99 -2.72
CA GLY A 274 8.57 29.72 -1.33
C GLY A 274 8.86 28.29 -0.84
N THR A 275 9.30 27.38 -1.71
CA THR A 275 9.60 25.98 -1.40
C THR A 275 11.10 25.79 -1.16
N LEU A 276 11.46 25.04 -0.14
CA LEU A 276 12.83 24.60 0.10
C LEU A 276 13.11 23.34 -0.72
N ILE A 277 14.07 23.42 -1.63
CA ILE A 277 14.50 22.30 -2.48
C ILE A 277 15.90 21.89 -2.03
N MET A 278 16.06 20.64 -1.60
CA MET A 278 17.35 20.09 -1.23
C MET A 278 18.24 19.95 -2.45
N VAL A 279 19.51 20.34 -2.33
CA VAL A 279 20.54 20.13 -3.34
C VAL A 279 21.21 18.79 -3.04
N ASP A 280 20.74 17.72 -3.68
CA ASP A 280 21.24 16.35 -3.47
C ASP A 280 22.46 16.05 -4.34
N ASP A 281 22.44 16.55 -5.57
CA ASP A 281 23.51 16.39 -6.56
C ASP A 281 23.39 17.40 -7.72
N GLU A 282 24.22 17.22 -8.75
CA GLU A 282 24.33 18.07 -9.96
C GLU A 282 23.07 18.08 -10.85
N ARG A 283 22.11 17.19 -10.65
CA ARG A 283 20.86 17.19 -11.41
C ARG A 283 20.00 18.43 -11.13
N LEU A 284 20.25 19.17 -10.03
CA LEU A 284 19.60 20.45 -9.78
C LEU A 284 20.46 21.59 -10.36
N PRO A 285 20.10 22.16 -11.52
CA PRO A 285 20.79 23.32 -12.06
C PRO A 285 20.53 24.53 -11.14
N LEU A 286 21.59 25.11 -10.59
CA LEU A 286 21.49 26.34 -9.80
C LEU A 286 21.26 27.53 -10.74
N ARG A 287 20.36 28.45 -10.34
CA ARG A 287 20.08 29.68 -11.06
C ARG A 287 21.22 30.70 -10.86
N PRO A 288 21.45 31.65 -11.78
CA PRO A 288 22.45 32.70 -11.58
C PRO A 288 22.20 33.45 -10.26
N GLY A 289 23.26 33.51 -9.43
CA GLY A 289 23.18 34.15 -8.11
C GLY A 289 22.55 33.29 -7.00
N GLU A 290 22.12 32.05 -7.28
CA GLU A 290 21.60 31.12 -6.30
C GLU A 290 22.76 30.35 -5.66
N SER A 291 22.81 30.31 -4.34
CA SER A 291 23.78 29.51 -3.58
C SER A 291 23.04 28.65 -2.54
N PRO A 292 23.42 27.37 -2.41
CA PRO A 292 22.85 26.52 -1.38
C PRO A 292 23.18 27.04 0.02
N GLU A 293 22.17 27.08 0.91
CA GLU A 293 22.33 27.35 2.33
C GLU A 293 22.13 26.07 3.15
N LEU A 294 22.92 25.88 4.21
CA LEU A 294 22.71 24.78 5.15
C LEU A 294 21.55 25.14 6.08
N ARG A 295 20.52 24.30 6.08
CA ARG A 295 19.33 24.44 6.94
C ARG A 295 18.97 23.10 7.56
N LYS A 296 18.45 23.13 8.79
CA LYS A 296 17.89 21.95 9.44
C LYS A 296 16.49 21.69 8.89
N VAL A 297 16.39 20.69 8.01
CA VAL A 297 15.16 20.39 7.28
C VAL A 297 14.86 18.89 7.27
N ARG A 298 13.59 18.56 7.10
CA ARG A 298 13.10 17.21 6.86
C ARG A 298 12.04 17.19 5.75
N PHE A 299 11.65 15.99 5.33
CA PHE A 299 10.57 15.80 4.37
C PHE A 299 9.34 15.19 5.06
N ARG A 300 8.12 15.65 4.75
CA ARG A 300 6.87 15.01 5.18
C ARG A 300 6.45 13.90 4.22
N THR A 301 6.71 14.09 2.94
CA THR A 301 6.47 13.09 1.89
C THR A 301 7.69 12.99 1.00
N LEU A 302 7.90 11.83 0.40
CA LEU A 302 8.98 11.60 -0.55
C LEU A 302 8.41 11.34 -1.94
N GLY A 303 8.98 11.99 -2.91
CA GLY A 303 8.61 11.88 -4.32
C GLY A 303 9.83 11.87 -5.22
N CYS A 304 9.72 12.52 -6.38
CA CYS A 304 10.88 12.76 -7.25
C CYS A 304 11.68 13.96 -6.75
N TYR A 305 12.98 13.82 -6.74
CA TYR A 305 13.90 14.93 -6.66
C TYR A 305 13.90 15.69 -8.01
N PRO A 306 13.82 16.99 -8.08
CA PRO A 306 13.68 17.97 -7.01
C PRO A 306 12.23 18.46 -6.82
N LEU A 307 11.23 17.70 -7.26
CA LEU A 307 9.81 18.08 -7.21
C LEU A 307 9.19 17.92 -5.82
N THR A 308 10.00 17.56 -4.83
CA THR A 308 9.58 17.37 -3.45
C THR A 308 10.24 18.43 -2.58
N GLY A 309 9.43 19.31 -1.97
CA GLY A 309 9.91 20.32 -1.04
C GLY A 309 10.22 19.76 0.34
N ALA A 310 11.26 20.30 0.97
CA ALA A 310 11.58 20.12 2.37
C ALA A 310 10.85 21.17 3.22
N ILE A 311 10.77 20.93 4.53
CA ILE A 311 10.27 21.86 5.52
C ILE A 311 11.33 22.12 6.59
N ASP A 312 11.43 23.36 7.09
CA ASP A 312 12.22 23.66 8.28
C ASP A 312 11.62 22.89 9.47
N SER A 313 12.44 22.15 10.21
CA SER A 313 12.00 21.36 11.35
C SER A 313 13.17 20.95 12.22
N ASP A 314 12.90 20.82 13.51
CA ASP A 314 13.84 20.26 14.50
C ASP A 314 13.57 18.79 14.83
N ALA A 315 12.53 18.19 14.24
CA ALA A 315 12.12 16.82 14.52
C ALA A 315 13.09 15.80 13.93
N ASP A 316 14.08 15.41 14.69
CA ASP A 316 15.15 14.46 14.34
C ASP A 316 14.90 13.04 14.85
N ASN A 317 13.74 12.79 15.45
CA ASN A 317 13.31 11.49 15.97
C ASN A 317 11.79 11.31 15.83
N LEU A 318 11.32 10.07 15.94
CA LEU A 318 9.90 9.72 15.75
C LEU A 318 8.96 10.44 16.75
N PRO A 319 9.24 10.50 18.07
CA PRO A 319 8.38 11.26 18.99
C PRO A 319 8.22 12.73 18.62
N ALA A 320 9.29 13.39 18.18
CA ALA A 320 9.24 14.78 17.73
C ALA A 320 8.40 14.94 16.46
N ILE A 321 8.52 14.02 15.48
CA ILE A 321 7.69 14.00 14.27
C ILE A 321 6.21 13.83 14.63
N ILE A 322 5.87 12.90 15.54
CA ILE A 322 4.50 12.68 16.00
C ILE A 322 3.96 13.94 16.68
N SER A 323 4.76 14.61 17.51
CA SER A 323 4.38 15.85 18.17
C SER A 323 4.10 16.97 17.16
N GLU A 324 4.92 17.14 16.12
CA GLU A 324 4.65 18.08 15.03
C GLU A 324 3.35 17.74 14.31
N MET A 325 3.07 16.45 14.07
CA MET A 325 1.85 16.01 13.40
C MET A 325 0.58 16.37 14.17
N LEU A 326 0.61 16.24 15.49
CA LEU A 326 -0.54 16.58 16.36
C LEU A 326 -0.88 18.09 16.32
N VAL A 327 0.09 18.94 16.04
CA VAL A 327 -0.09 20.39 15.95
C VAL A 327 -0.37 20.86 14.51
N SER A 328 0.02 20.07 13.52
CA SER A 328 -0.12 20.42 12.10
C SER A 328 -1.58 20.41 11.66
N ARG A 329 -2.01 21.49 11.00
CA ARG A 329 -3.34 21.64 10.37
C ARG A 329 -3.30 21.49 8.85
N THR A 330 -2.14 21.21 8.28
CA THR A 330 -1.92 21.17 6.83
C THR A 330 -1.75 19.74 6.34
N SER A 331 -2.28 19.45 5.14
CA SER A 331 -2.07 18.16 4.50
C SER A 331 -0.60 17.88 4.24
N GLU A 332 -0.18 16.63 4.34
CA GLU A 332 1.18 16.18 4.02
C GLU A 332 1.61 16.48 2.58
N ARG A 333 0.67 16.61 1.68
CA ARG A 333 0.92 16.85 0.25
C ARG A 333 1.16 18.31 -0.10
N GLN A 334 0.96 19.25 0.81
CA GLN A 334 1.08 20.69 0.57
C GLN A 334 2.49 21.13 0.12
N GLY A 335 3.53 20.32 0.36
CA GLY A 335 4.90 20.58 -0.10
C GLY A 335 5.26 19.99 -1.47
N ARG A 336 4.30 19.39 -2.19
CA ARG A 336 4.56 18.83 -3.53
C ARG A 336 4.25 19.84 -4.62
N LEU A 337 5.25 20.22 -5.41
CA LEU A 337 5.09 21.15 -6.53
C LEU A 337 4.04 20.69 -7.55
N ILE A 338 3.86 19.38 -7.70
CA ILE A 338 2.90 18.80 -8.66
C ILE A 338 1.42 18.92 -8.19
N ASP A 339 1.17 19.13 -6.90
CA ASP A 339 -0.18 19.22 -6.36
C ASP A 339 -0.72 20.67 -6.39
N SER A 340 0.11 21.64 -6.79
CA SER A 340 -0.32 23.02 -7.07
C SER A 340 -1.07 23.16 -8.40
N ASP A 341 -1.04 22.11 -9.25
CA ASP A 341 -1.84 22.04 -10.47
C ASP A 341 -3.34 21.94 -10.12
N SER A 342 -4.17 22.54 -10.97
CA SER A 342 -5.62 22.78 -10.84
C SER A 342 -6.45 21.76 -10.03
N ALA A 343 -7.49 22.25 -9.33
CA ALA A 343 -8.45 21.41 -8.58
C ALA A 343 -9.00 20.27 -9.47
N GLY A 344 -8.87 19.02 -8.99
CA GLY A 344 -9.30 17.81 -9.74
C GLY A 344 -8.23 17.15 -10.59
N SER A 345 -6.99 17.66 -10.63
CA SER A 345 -5.90 17.08 -11.43
C SER A 345 -5.64 15.60 -11.08
N MET A 346 -5.72 15.21 -9.83
CA MET A 346 -5.51 13.83 -9.38
C MET A 346 -6.63 12.87 -9.82
N GLU A 347 -7.89 13.33 -9.87
CA GLU A 347 -9.00 12.49 -10.37
C GLU A 347 -8.83 12.21 -11.86
N LYS A 348 -8.42 13.22 -12.63
CA LYS A 348 -8.09 13.08 -14.06
C LYS A 348 -6.91 12.13 -14.26
N LYS A 349 -5.83 12.27 -13.49
CA LYS A 349 -4.68 11.37 -13.54
C LYS A 349 -5.03 9.90 -13.22
N LYS A 350 -5.98 9.64 -12.31
CA LYS A 350 -6.50 8.28 -12.09
C LYS A 350 -7.23 7.70 -13.29
N GLN A 351 -8.05 8.51 -13.95
CA GLN A 351 -8.72 8.10 -15.20
C GLN A 351 -7.71 7.77 -16.30
N GLU A 352 -6.54 8.41 -16.28
CA GLU A 352 -5.42 8.15 -17.18
C GLU A 352 -4.58 6.91 -16.76
N GLY A 353 -4.86 6.33 -15.59
CA GLY A 353 -4.17 5.14 -15.08
C GLY A 353 -3.07 5.44 -14.07
N TYR A 354 -2.94 6.68 -13.59
CA TYR A 354 -2.06 7.02 -12.47
C TYR A 354 -2.52 6.33 -11.20
N PHE A 355 -1.55 6.08 -10.33
CA PHE A 355 -1.73 5.38 -9.07
C PHE A 355 -2.24 6.29 -7.95
#